data_4ab4fb403c8b81e48c75ad44295ef92d
#
_entry.id   4ab4fb403c8b81e48c75ad44295ef92d
#
_cell.length_a   1.000
_cell.length_b   1.000
_cell.length_c   1.000
_cell.angle_alpha   90.00
_cell.angle_beta   90.00
_cell.angle_gamma   90.00
#
_symmetry.space_group_name_H-M   'P 1'
#
loop_
_entity.id
_entity.type
_entity.pdbx_description
1 polymer ?
#
loop_
_entity_poly.entity_id
_entity_poly.type
_entity_poly.pdbx_seq_one_letter_code
_entity_poly.pdbx_strand_id
1 'polypeptide(L)'
;MTKQIPKLLKDAMENNTVDVDVLSKHLKIPWIKLDIKIPNLDIPISTEDWREKWGFKDLDKNSYQVNQWNGNLLFGPTEWQKFLDKANQLGEQVDEDCKCRLFRKQFKYDWYIEKDNVVRKAISKIFPDDDLNLVNTYTLPPGGWLFPHRDYGSDDLGLNKIYVAVKWGKGNVFGMYGCGNIPIEQGDVILLNNYSLPHWVYNGSDDDRIVLDISANLKSKNISEVIQRSFINKFS
;
A
#
# COMPACT_ATOMS: atom_id res chain seq x y z
N MET A 1 12.16 29.89 3.45
CA MET A 1 12.16 29.77 1.98
C MET A 1 10.80 29.22 1.58
N THR A 2 9.94 30.04 1.03
CA THR A 2 8.68 29.61 0.41
C THR A 2 9.04 28.79 -0.82
N LYS A 3 8.83 27.47 -0.76
CA LYS A 3 9.02 26.62 -1.93
C LYS A 3 7.99 27.05 -2.98
N GLN A 4 8.46 27.65 -4.08
CA GLN A 4 7.57 27.96 -5.19
C GLN A 4 6.96 26.66 -5.72
N ILE A 5 5.64 26.60 -5.70
CA ILE A 5 4.91 25.49 -6.30
C ILE A 5 5.18 25.50 -7.81
N PRO A 6 5.63 24.38 -8.41
CA PRO A 6 5.81 24.33 -9.85
C PRO A 6 4.55 24.78 -10.60
N LYS A 7 4.69 25.51 -11.69
CA LYS A 7 3.56 26.05 -12.46
C LYS A 7 2.55 24.97 -12.84
N LEU A 8 3.02 23.82 -13.32
CA LEU A 8 2.16 22.69 -13.70
C LEU A 8 1.29 22.23 -12.54
N LEU A 9 1.85 22.21 -11.33
CA LEU A 9 1.13 21.82 -10.12
C LEU A 9 0.12 22.87 -9.73
N LYS A 10 0.48 24.15 -9.81
CA LYS A 10 -0.44 25.25 -9.56
C LYS A 10 -1.61 25.22 -10.54
N ASP A 11 -1.35 25.04 -11.82
CA ASP A 11 -2.37 24.94 -12.87
C ASP A 11 -3.30 23.71 -12.62
N ALA A 12 -2.73 22.58 -12.21
CA ALA A 12 -3.50 21.38 -11.89
C ALA A 12 -4.38 21.57 -10.63
N MET A 13 -3.89 22.29 -9.62
CA MET A 13 -4.66 22.62 -8.41
C MET A 13 -5.80 23.60 -8.75
N GLU A 14 -5.54 24.66 -9.52
CA GLU A 14 -6.54 25.65 -9.93
C GLU A 14 -7.66 25.03 -10.78
N ASN A 15 -7.31 24.05 -11.64
CA ASN A 15 -8.27 23.35 -12.48
C ASN A 15 -8.89 22.10 -11.82
N ASN A 16 -8.54 21.82 -10.56
CA ASN A 16 -8.97 20.64 -9.82
C ASN A 16 -8.66 19.29 -10.55
N THR A 17 -7.53 19.26 -11.26
CA THR A 17 -7.09 18.12 -12.10
C THR A 17 -5.86 17.39 -11.53
N VAL A 18 -5.56 17.60 -10.26
CA VAL A 18 -4.50 16.88 -9.56
C VAL A 18 -4.95 15.43 -9.40
N ASP A 19 -4.43 14.56 -10.21
CA ASP A 19 -4.69 13.12 -10.12
C ASP A 19 -3.40 12.32 -9.86
N VAL A 20 -3.57 11.03 -9.71
CA VAL A 20 -2.46 10.12 -9.41
C VAL A 20 -1.44 10.10 -10.55
N ASP A 21 -1.87 10.21 -11.80
CA ASP A 21 -0.95 10.22 -12.95
C ASP A 21 -0.09 11.49 -12.95
N VAL A 22 -0.69 12.65 -12.62
CA VAL A 22 0.06 13.91 -12.48
C VAL A 22 1.09 13.80 -11.36
N LEU A 23 0.69 13.26 -10.20
CA LEU A 23 1.55 13.15 -9.03
C LEU A 23 2.70 12.16 -9.24
N SER A 24 2.43 11.02 -9.86
CA SER A 24 3.42 9.97 -10.02
C SER A 24 4.32 10.15 -11.23
N LYS A 25 3.73 10.40 -12.40
CA LYS A 25 4.46 10.41 -13.67
C LYS A 25 5.18 11.74 -13.93
N HIS A 26 4.52 12.86 -13.62
CA HIS A 26 5.07 14.18 -13.93
C HIS A 26 5.87 14.79 -12.79
N LEU A 27 5.40 14.64 -11.55
CA LEU A 27 6.06 15.25 -10.40
C LEU A 27 6.97 14.30 -9.64
N LYS A 28 6.92 12.99 -9.94
CA LYS A 28 7.70 11.93 -9.28
C LYS A 28 7.63 12.02 -7.76
N ILE A 29 6.43 12.33 -7.26
CA ILE A 29 6.22 12.44 -5.81
C ILE A 29 6.40 11.05 -5.20
N PRO A 30 7.27 10.91 -4.20
CA PRO A 30 7.58 9.61 -3.62
C PRO A 30 6.46 9.07 -2.71
N TRP A 31 5.79 9.96 -1.98
CA TRP A 31 4.71 9.61 -1.06
C TRP A 31 3.85 10.82 -0.71
N ILE A 32 2.61 10.55 -0.34
CA ILE A 32 1.66 11.56 0.17
C ILE A 32 0.99 11.00 1.42
N LYS A 33 1.04 11.74 2.54
CA LYS A 33 0.17 11.47 3.68
C LYS A 33 -1.23 11.95 3.33
N LEU A 34 -2.20 11.04 3.32
CA LEU A 34 -3.59 11.37 3.04
C LEU A 34 -4.23 12.08 4.23
N ASP A 35 -5.12 13.04 3.95
CA ASP A 35 -5.90 13.78 4.96
C ASP A 35 -7.07 12.93 5.48
N ILE A 36 -6.72 11.73 5.91
CA ILE A 36 -7.56 10.77 6.59
C ILE A 36 -6.73 10.04 7.65
N LYS A 37 -7.38 9.66 8.73
CA LYS A 37 -6.79 8.81 9.76
C LYS A 37 -7.68 7.58 9.95
N ILE A 38 -7.06 6.43 10.08
CA ILE A 38 -7.76 5.22 10.50
C ILE A 38 -7.60 5.10 12.02
N PRO A 39 -8.70 4.91 12.77
CA PRO A 39 -8.61 4.74 14.21
C PRO A 39 -7.80 3.48 14.56
N ASN A 40 -7.36 3.39 15.80
CA ASN A 40 -6.73 2.18 16.32
C ASN A 40 -7.58 0.95 15.98
N LEU A 41 -7.01 0.05 15.21
CA LEU A 41 -7.62 -1.22 14.87
C LEU A 41 -6.92 -2.30 15.68
N ASP A 42 -7.70 -3.10 16.39
CA ASP A 42 -7.21 -4.33 16.97
C ASP A 42 -7.17 -5.40 15.88
N ILE A 43 -6.00 -5.57 15.29
CA ILE A 43 -5.75 -6.55 14.24
C ILE A 43 -4.99 -7.69 14.87
N PRO A 44 -5.48 -8.93 14.79
CA PRO A 44 -4.74 -10.09 15.25
C PRO A 44 -3.41 -10.19 14.51
N ILE A 45 -2.34 -10.47 15.27
CA ILE A 45 -1.01 -10.72 14.71
C ILE A 45 -1.11 -11.95 13.80
N SER A 46 -0.69 -11.79 12.55
CA SER A 46 -0.58 -12.93 11.66
C SER A 46 0.65 -13.76 12.02
N THR A 47 0.41 -15.05 12.20
CA THR A 47 1.48 -16.07 12.35
C THR A 47 1.69 -16.86 11.06
N GLU A 48 0.86 -16.62 10.04
CA GLU A 48 0.96 -17.32 8.77
C GLU A 48 2.12 -16.79 7.93
N ASP A 49 2.91 -17.71 7.37
CA ASP A 49 3.91 -17.34 6.36
C ASP A 49 3.16 -16.91 5.08
N TRP A 50 3.18 -15.62 4.79
CA TRP A 50 2.55 -15.05 3.62
C TRP A 50 3.04 -15.69 2.30
N ARG A 51 4.28 -16.16 2.26
CA ARG A 51 4.89 -16.80 1.09
C ARG A 51 4.20 -18.12 0.72
N GLU A 52 3.84 -18.94 1.71
CA GLU A 52 3.08 -20.17 1.47
C GLU A 52 1.68 -19.85 0.94
N LYS A 53 1.03 -18.84 1.52
CA LYS A 53 -0.32 -18.43 1.14
C LYS A 53 -0.39 -17.84 -0.27
N TRP A 54 0.64 -17.09 -0.67
CA TRP A 54 0.73 -16.48 -2.00
C TRP A 54 1.32 -17.39 -3.07
N GLY A 55 1.70 -18.64 -2.72
CA GLY A 55 2.26 -19.60 -3.66
C GLY A 55 3.75 -19.42 -3.97
N PHE A 56 4.45 -18.57 -3.21
CA PHE A 56 5.91 -18.40 -3.32
C PHE A 56 6.65 -19.50 -2.57
N LYS A 57 6.44 -20.75 -2.97
CA LYS A 57 7.03 -21.93 -2.29
C LYS A 57 8.54 -21.98 -2.32
N ASP A 58 9.16 -21.34 -3.30
CA ASP A 58 10.60 -21.45 -3.59
C ASP A 58 11.44 -20.26 -3.12
N LEU A 59 10.82 -19.24 -2.48
CA LEU A 59 11.61 -18.17 -1.89
C LEU A 59 12.30 -18.69 -0.63
N ASP A 60 13.63 -18.63 -0.64
CA ASP A 60 14.46 -19.00 0.50
C ASP A 60 13.97 -18.24 1.74
N LYS A 61 13.51 -18.98 2.76
CA LYS A 61 13.06 -18.43 4.06
C LYS A 61 14.14 -17.60 4.75
N ASN A 62 15.38 -17.80 4.37
CA ASN A 62 16.56 -17.04 4.83
C ASN A 62 17.00 -15.97 3.83
N SER A 63 16.14 -15.61 2.86
CA SER A 63 16.43 -14.54 1.92
C SER A 63 16.87 -13.30 2.68
N TYR A 64 17.99 -12.72 2.30
CA TYR A 64 18.52 -11.48 2.86
C TYR A 64 17.61 -10.28 2.63
N GLN A 65 16.56 -10.42 1.83
CA GLN A 65 15.61 -9.35 1.52
C GLN A 65 14.53 -9.17 2.59
N VAL A 66 14.11 -10.27 3.23
CA VAL A 66 12.99 -10.25 4.17
C VAL A 66 13.33 -11.07 5.42
N ASN A 67 13.15 -10.49 6.60
CA ASN A 67 13.30 -11.19 7.86
C ASN A 67 12.02 -11.06 8.70
N GLN A 68 11.43 -12.21 9.05
CA GLN A 68 10.30 -12.35 10.00
C GLN A 68 9.00 -11.64 9.58
N TRP A 69 8.75 -11.47 8.29
CA TRP A 69 7.55 -10.81 7.81
C TRP A 69 6.39 -11.79 7.63
N ASN A 70 5.29 -11.56 8.35
CA ASN A 70 4.06 -12.35 8.27
C ASN A 70 2.90 -11.49 7.74
N GLY A 71 1.93 -12.11 7.08
CA GLY A 71 0.80 -11.38 6.52
C GLY A 71 -0.46 -12.20 6.36
N ASN A 72 -1.60 -11.52 6.29
CA ASN A 72 -2.91 -12.10 6.00
C ASN A 72 -3.61 -11.34 4.89
N LEU A 73 -4.18 -12.08 3.96
CA LEU A 73 -5.07 -11.55 2.94
C LEU A 73 -6.47 -11.32 3.57
N LEU A 74 -6.96 -10.09 3.50
CA LEU A 74 -8.27 -9.70 4.04
C LEU A 74 -9.33 -9.48 2.97
N PHE A 75 -8.94 -9.03 1.78
CA PHE A 75 -9.80 -8.80 0.63
C PHE A 75 -9.08 -9.19 -0.65
N GLY A 76 -9.74 -9.91 -1.54
CA GLY A 76 -9.15 -10.35 -2.81
C GLY A 76 -10.07 -11.26 -3.62
N PRO A 77 -9.52 -11.94 -4.65
CA PRO A 77 -10.26 -12.86 -5.51
C PRO A 77 -10.85 -14.04 -4.73
N THR A 78 -12.15 -14.30 -4.83
CA THR A 78 -12.81 -15.40 -4.10
C THR A 78 -12.37 -16.80 -4.56
N GLU A 79 -11.91 -16.91 -5.81
CA GLU A 79 -11.37 -18.16 -6.38
C GLU A 79 -9.84 -18.06 -6.46
N TRP A 80 -9.20 -17.98 -5.29
CA TRP A 80 -7.77 -17.67 -5.15
C TRP A 80 -6.87 -18.57 -6.00
N GLN A 81 -7.08 -19.88 -5.99
CA GLN A 81 -6.23 -20.80 -6.76
C GLN A 81 -6.34 -20.56 -8.28
N LYS A 82 -7.55 -20.37 -8.80
CA LYS A 82 -7.73 -20.06 -10.23
C LYS A 82 -7.12 -18.72 -10.62
N PHE A 83 -7.18 -17.75 -9.69
CA PHE A 83 -6.51 -16.49 -9.87
C PHE A 83 -5.00 -16.67 -9.95
N LEU A 84 -4.38 -17.41 -9.02
CA LEU A 84 -2.93 -17.70 -9.02
C LEU A 84 -2.50 -18.42 -10.30
N ASP A 85 -3.24 -19.45 -10.73
CA ASP A 85 -2.92 -20.20 -11.96
C ASP A 85 -2.88 -19.28 -13.19
N LYS A 86 -3.77 -18.31 -13.25
CA LYS A 86 -3.78 -17.29 -14.31
C LYS A 86 -2.71 -16.22 -14.12
N ALA A 87 -2.51 -15.77 -12.91
CA ALA A 87 -1.54 -14.74 -12.57
C ALA A 87 -0.09 -15.20 -12.83
N ASN A 88 0.19 -16.46 -12.57
CA ASN A 88 1.52 -17.06 -12.81
C ASN A 88 1.90 -17.07 -14.30
N GLN A 89 0.92 -16.99 -15.22
CA GLN A 89 1.18 -16.83 -16.66
C GLN A 89 1.82 -15.49 -17.01
N LEU A 90 1.70 -14.48 -16.15
CA LEU A 90 2.32 -13.16 -16.33
C LEU A 90 3.81 -13.15 -15.90
N GLY A 91 4.29 -14.23 -15.29
CA GLY A 91 5.64 -14.34 -14.76
C GLY A 91 5.80 -13.71 -13.36
N GLU A 92 6.96 -13.96 -12.76
CA GLU A 92 7.29 -13.54 -11.40
C GLU A 92 7.57 -12.02 -11.26
N GLN A 93 7.78 -11.34 -12.37
CA GLN A 93 8.15 -9.92 -12.40
C GLN A 93 6.98 -8.96 -12.14
N VAL A 94 5.77 -9.48 -11.94
CA VAL A 94 4.57 -8.67 -11.68
C VAL A 94 4.05 -9.05 -10.30
N ASP A 95 4.01 -8.08 -9.39
CA ASP A 95 3.52 -8.33 -8.04
C ASP A 95 2.01 -8.60 -7.99
N GLU A 96 1.53 -9.12 -6.85
CA GLU A 96 0.15 -9.55 -6.67
C GLU A 96 -0.84 -8.40 -6.74
N ASP A 97 -0.48 -7.22 -6.27
CA ASP A 97 -1.32 -6.02 -6.34
C ASP A 97 -1.60 -5.67 -7.80
N CYS A 98 -0.56 -5.73 -8.62
CA CYS A 98 -0.66 -5.48 -10.05
C CYS A 98 -1.50 -6.57 -10.73
N LYS A 99 -1.26 -7.85 -10.41
CA LYS A 99 -2.04 -8.97 -10.91
C LYS A 99 -3.52 -8.84 -10.53
N CYS A 100 -3.82 -8.53 -9.26
CA CYS A 100 -5.19 -8.30 -8.80
C CYS A 100 -5.89 -7.19 -9.57
N ARG A 101 -5.23 -6.09 -9.86
CA ARG A 101 -5.77 -4.99 -10.65
C ARG A 101 -6.02 -5.38 -12.11
N LEU A 102 -5.07 -6.06 -12.75
CA LEU A 102 -5.19 -6.51 -14.13
C LEU A 102 -6.37 -7.49 -14.32
N PHE A 103 -6.60 -8.33 -13.35
CA PHE A 103 -7.66 -9.34 -13.40
C PHE A 103 -8.94 -8.96 -12.67
N ARG A 104 -9.05 -7.73 -12.12
CA ARG A 104 -10.20 -7.29 -11.32
C ARG A 104 -11.56 -7.56 -11.96
N LYS A 105 -11.66 -7.41 -13.28
CA LYS A 105 -12.90 -7.65 -14.04
C LYS A 105 -13.17 -9.11 -14.39
N GLN A 106 -12.21 -10.01 -14.16
CA GLN A 106 -12.28 -11.41 -14.58
C GLN A 106 -12.61 -12.35 -13.42
N PHE A 107 -12.45 -11.89 -12.19
CA PHE A 107 -12.73 -12.64 -10.98
C PHE A 107 -13.70 -11.88 -10.09
N LYS A 108 -14.46 -12.62 -9.28
CA LYS A 108 -15.21 -12.04 -8.18
C LYS A 108 -14.26 -11.76 -7.03
N TYR A 109 -14.44 -10.64 -6.35
CA TYR A 109 -13.66 -10.22 -5.18
C TYR A 109 -14.59 -10.06 -3.99
N ASP A 110 -14.11 -10.43 -2.82
CA ASP A 110 -14.84 -10.26 -1.56
C ASP A 110 -13.87 -10.22 -0.38
N TRP A 111 -14.41 -9.90 0.79
CA TRP A 111 -13.70 -9.95 2.05
C TRP A 111 -13.60 -11.39 2.55
N TYR A 112 -12.42 -11.74 3.09
CA TYR A 112 -12.20 -13.01 3.78
C TYR A 112 -12.50 -12.93 5.29
N ILE A 113 -12.92 -11.73 5.75
CA ILE A 113 -13.30 -11.44 7.13
C ILE A 113 -14.78 -11.02 7.19
N GLU A 114 -15.41 -11.26 8.32
CA GLU A 114 -16.83 -11.00 8.54
C GLU A 114 -17.22 -9.52 8.37
N LYS A 115 -18.51 -9.26 8.06
CA LYS A 115 -19.02 -7.90 7.83
C LYS A 115 -18.90 -6.98 9.04
N ASP A 116 -18.96 -7.54 10.24
CA ASP A 116 -18.86 -6.81 11.50
C ASP A 116 -17.41 -6.57 11.95
N ASN A 117 -16.42 -7.16 11.27
CA ASN A 117 -15.02 -6.94 11.55
C ASN A 117 -14.65 -5.45 11.49
N VAL A 118 -13.93 -4.97 12.49
CA VAL A 118 -13.57 -3.56 12.66
C VAL A 118 -12.71 -3.03 11.51
N VAL A 119 -11.83 -3.87 10.96
CA VAL A 119 -10.96 -3.52 9.81
C VAL A 119 -11.81 -3.30 8.57
N ARG A 120 -12.70 -4.25 8.24
CA ARG A 120 -13.61 -4.14 7.11
C ARG A 120 -14.45 -2.87 7.20
N LYS A 121 -15.07 -2.62 8.35
CA LYS A 121 -15.88 -1.42 8.59
C LYS A 121 -15.09 -0.12 8.44
N ALA A 122 -13.84 -0.09 8.90
CA ALA A 122 -12.98 1.08 8.80
C ALA A 122 -12.55 1.35 7.34
N ILE A 123 -12.14 0.30 6.64
CA ILE A 123 -11.67 0.40 5.25
C ILE A 123 -12.81 0.73 4.30
N SER A 124 -13.96 0.01 4.39
CA SER A 124 -15.10 0.24 3.47
C SER A 124 -15.75 1.62 3.62
N LYS A 125 -15.52 2.34 4.73
CA LYS A 125 -15.94 3.75 4.86
C LYS A 125 -15.15 4.70 3.96
N ILE A 126 -13.91 4.34 3.65
CA ILE A 126 -12.96 5.20 2.93
C ILE A 126 -12.83 4.71 1.47
N PHE A 127 -12.75 3.40 1.32
CA PHE A 127 -12.54 2.73 0.05
C PHE A 127 -13.72 1.79 -0.22
N PRO A 128 -14.66 2.16 -1.12
CA PRO A 128 -15.74 1.27 -1.54
C PRO A 128 -15.20 -0.07 -2.03
N ASP A 129 -15.89 -1.17 -1.70
CA ASP A 129 -15.44 -2.53 -2.05
C ASP A 129 -15.20 -2.71 -3.56
N ASP A 130 -15.99 -2.00 -4.40
CA ASP A 130 -15.81 -2.02 -5.87
C ASP A 130 -14.51 -1.35 -6.33
N ASP A 131 -13.94 -0.46 -5.53
CA ASP A 131 -12.67 0.21 -5.81
C ASP A 131 -11.47 -0.56 -5.26
N LEU A 132 -11.68 -1.53 -4.38
CA LEU A 132 -10.61 -2.34 -3.81
C LEU A 132 -10.14 -3.42 -4.79
N ASN A 133 -8.83 -3.63 -4.90
CA ASN A 133 -8.22 -4.75 -5.62
C ASN A 133 -7.65 -5.78 -4.63
N LEU A 134 -7.04 -5.30 -3.54
CA LEU A 134 -6.39 -6.14 -2.56
C LEU A 134 -6.31 -5.40 -1.22
N VAL A 135 -6.49 -6.13 -0.11
CA VAL A 135 -6.19 -5.64 1.24
C VAL A 135 -5.45 -6.74 2.00
N ASN A 136 -4.25 -6.42 2.45
CA ASN A 136 -3.42 -7.29 3.27
C ASN A 136 -3.10 -6.65 4.60
N THR A 137 -2.85 -7.47 5.62
CA THR A 137 -2.09 -7.05 6.79
C THR A 137 -0.69 -7.59 6.71
N TYR A 138 0.26 -6.81 7.21
CA TYR A 138 1.63 -7.29 7.42
C TYR A 138 2.06 -6.98 8.84
N THR A 139 2.68 -7.99 9.46
CA THR A 139 3.28 -7.92 10.79
C THR A 139 4.78 -8.10 10.67
N LEU A 140 5.52 -7.20 11.29
CA LEU A 140 6.97 -7.26 11.39
C LEU A 140 7.35 -7.19 12.86
N PRO A 141 7.88 -8.28 13.47
CA PRO A 141 8.25 -8.30 14.87
C PRO A 141 9.45 -7.39 15.18
N PRO A 142 9.76 -7.13 16.45
CA PRO A 142 10.93 -6.38 16.85
C PRO A 142 12.22 -6.88 16.19
N GLY A 143 13.02 -5.96 15.65
CA GLY A 143 14.23 -6.28 14.89
C GLY A 143 13.98 -6.79 13.47
N GLY A 144 12.75 -7.02 13.08
CA GLY A 144 12.38 -7.43 11.70
C GLY A 144 12.68 -6.32 10.69
N TRP A 145 13.02 -6.73 9.47
CA TRP A 145 13.36 -5.79 8.39
C TRP A 145 13.01 -6.32 7.00
N LEU A 146 12.93 -5.39 6.07
CA LEU A 146 12.83 -5.64 4.64
C LEU A 146 13.86 -4.75 3.95
N PHE A 147 14.77 -5.35 3.21
CA PHE A 147 15.84 -4.63 2.50
C PHE A 147 15.31 -3.68 1.44
N PRO A 148 16.13 -2.69 1.01
CA PRO A 148 15.78 -1.82 -0.10
C PRO A 148 15.45 -2.63 -1.36
N HIS A 149 14.20 -2.47 -1.82
CA HIS A 149 13.67 -3.11 -3.03
C HIS A 149 12.66 -2.17 -3.69
N ARG A 150 12.29 -2.48 -4.91
CA ARG A 150 11.10 -1.92 -5.58
C ARG A 150 10.08 -3.03 -5.73
N ASP A 151 8.82 -2.70 -5.56
CA ASP A 151 7.79 -3.64 -5.95
C ASP A 151 7.79 -3.80 -7.47
N TYR A 152 7.57 -5.02 -7.93
CA TYR A 152 7.59 -5.31 -9.36
C TYR A 152 6.22 -5.06 -9.98
N GLY A 153 6.16 -4.14 -10.93
CA GLY A 153 4.98 -3.82 -11.69
C GLY A 153 5.33 -3.17 -13.02
N SER A 154 4.33 -2.85 -13.84
CA SER A 154 4.60 -2.04 -15.02
C SER A 154 4.96 -0.62 -14.58
N ASP A 155 5.97 -0.02 -15.21
CA ASP A 155 6.40 1.37 -14.96
C ASP A 155 5.26 2.40 -15.12
N ASP A 156 4.17 1.99 -15.76
CA ASP A 156 2.97 2.81 -15.98
C ASP A 156 2.06 2.96 -14.75
N LEU A 157 2.33 2.24 -13.67
CA LEU A 157 1.39 2.17 -12.55
C LEU A 157 1.52 3.32 -11.55
N GLY A 158 2.70 3.93 -11.43
CA GLY A 158 2.92 5.10 -10.58
C GLY A 158 2.58 4.88 -9.09
N LEU A 159 2.01 5.91 -8.47
CA LEU A 159 1.46 5.85 -7.10
C LEU A 159 0.24 4.93 -7.09
N ASN A 160 0.28 3.86 -6.30
CA ASN A 160 -0.83 2.90 -6.32
C ASN A 160 -1.00 2.09 -5.05
N LYS A 161 -0.08 2.18 -4.11
CA LYS A 161 -0.13 1.45 -2.86
C LYS A 161 -0.48 2.39 -1.71
N ILE A 162 -1.56 2.06 -1.02
CA ILE A 162 -1.99 2.77 0.17
C ILE A 162 -1.55 1.97 1.38
N TYR A 163 -0.82 2.62 2.24
CA TYR A 163 -0.22 2.06 3.43
C TYR A 163 -0.87 2.66 4.68
N VAL A 164 -1.36 1.83 5.57
CA VAL A 164 -1.96 2.26 6.83
C VAL A 164 -1.10 1.79 8.00
N ALA A 165 -0.61 2.73 8.79
CA ALA A 165 0.15 2.43 9.99
C ALA A 165 -0.79 2.07 11.15
N VAL A 166 -1.12 0.79 11.31
CA VAL A 166 -2.09 0.31 12.32
C VAL A 166 -1.46 0.28 13.71
N LYS A 167 -0.30 -0.36 13.86
CA LYS A 167 0.52 -0.33 15.07
C LYS A 167 1.92 0.13 14.70
N TRP A 168 2.31 1.27 15.22
CA TRP A 168 3.54 1.95 14.84
C TRP A 168 4.27 2.47 16.07
N GLY A 169 5.32 1.76 16.50
CA GLY A 169 6.13 2.10 17.66
C GLY A 169 7.26 3.09 17.34
N LYS A 170 7.81 3.69 18.38
CA LYS A 170 9.00 4.52 18.28
C LYS A 170 10.18 3.64 17.81
N GLY A 171 10.90 4.09 16.78
CA GLY A 171 12.00 3.34 16.18
C GLY A 171 11.60 2.59 14.91
N ASN A 172 10.31 2.51 14.57
CA ASN A 172 9.89 2.01 13.29
C ASN A 172 10.32 2.94 12.16
N VAL A 173 10.81 2.34 11.09
CA VAL A 173 11.30 3.05 9.91
C VAL A 173 10.57 2.55 8.67
N PHE A 174 10.12 3.48 7.85
CA PHE A 174 9.83 3.28 6.44
C PHE A 174 10.70 4.27 5.67
N GLY A 175 11.69 3.77 5.00
CA GLY A 175 12.59 4.60 4.21
C GLY A 175 12.28 4.51 2.72
N MET A 176 12.56 5.59 1.99
CA MET A 176 12.40 5.65 0.54
C MET A 176 13.55 6.39 -0.09
N TYR A 177 14.06 5.87 -1.21
CA TYR A 177 15.20 6.45 -1.91
C TYR A 177 14.94 7.91 -2.29
N GLY A 178 15.93 8.77 -2.00
CA GLY A 178 15.83 10.21 -2.24
C GLY A 178 15.06 11.02 -1.20
N CYS A 179 14.35 10.35 -0.27
CA CYS A 179 13.54 11.01 0.77
C CYS A 179 14.01 10.75 2.18
N GLY A 180 14.82 9.69 2.38
CA GLY A 180 15.13 9.20 3.72
C GLY A 180 13.92 8.53 4.38
N ASN A 181 13.81 8.66 5.70
CA ASN A 181 12.71 8.07 6.45
C ASN A 181 11.44 8.91 6.31
N ILE A 182 10.33 8.25 5.96
CA ILE A 182 9.02 8.89 5.92
C ILE A 182 8.53 9.10 7.35
N PRO A 183 8.08 10.31 7.72
CA PRO A 183 7.55 10.59 9.05
C PRO A 183 6.14 10.01 9.21
N ILE A 184 6.07 8.80 9.73
CA ILE A 184 4.84 8.02 9.92
C ILE A 184 4.47 7.98 11.40
N GLU A 185 3.20 8.18 11.69
CA GLU A 185 2.59 7.98 12.99
C GLU A 185 1.49 6.93 12.91
N GLN A 186 1.13 6.35 14.03
CA GLN A 186 0.02 5.40 14.11
C GLN A 186 -1.29 6.05 13.63
N GLY A 187 -2.04 5.31 12.81
CA GLY A 187 -3.26 5.77 12.15
C GLY A 187 -3.05 6.55 10.85
N ASP A 188 -1.82 6.88 10.48
CA ASP A 188 -1.55 7.53 9.20
C ASP A 188 -1.91 6.63 8.02
N VAL A 189 -2.45 7.26 6.98
CA VAL A 189 -2.71 6.63 5.68
C VAL A 189 -1.82 7.32 4.66
N ILE A 190 -0.99 6.53 3.97
CA ILE A 190 0.05 7.06 3.09
C ILE A 190 -0.10 6.42 1.71
N LEU A 191 -0.13 7.24 0.69
CA LEU A 191 -0.03 6.79 -0.69
C LEU A 191 1.46 6.76 -1.09
N LEU A 192 1.94 5.63 -1.59
CA LEU A 192 3.34 5.35 -1.89
C LEU A 192 3.60 5.18 -3.39
N ASN A 193 4.76 5.64 -3.83
CA ASN A 193 5.32 5.38 -5.16
C ASN A 193 6.41 4.29 -5.08
N ASN A 194 6.03 3.12 -4.61
CA ASN A 194 6.93 2.01 -4.30
C ASN A 194 7.39 1.20 -5.52
N TYR A 195 6.71 1.37 -6.68
CA TYR A 195 7.18 0.77 -7.94
C TYR A 195 8.33 1.54 -8.58
N SER A 196 8.28 2.88 -8.50
CA SER A 196 9.31 3.71 -9.11
C SER A 196 10.53 3.90 -8.22
N LEU A 197 10.35 3.86 -6.90
CA LEU A 197 11.39 4.20 -5.94
C LEU A 197 11.71 3.03 -4.99
N PRO A 198 13.00 2.68 -4.83
CA PRO A 198 13.40 1.73 -3.82
C PRO A 198 12.97 2.19 -2.42
N HIS A 199 12.44 1.27 -1.66
CA HIS A 199 12.00 1.49 -0.28
C HIS A 199 12.43 0.32 0.62
N TRP A 200 12.46 0.59 1.92
CA TRP A 200 12.84 -0.40 2.94
C TRP A 200 12.06 -0.16 4.22
N VAL A 201 11.99 -1.18 5.04
CA VAL A 201 11.35 -1.09 6.36
C VAL A 201 12.21 -1.75 7.42
N TYR A 202 12.10 -1.21 8.64
CA TYR A 202 12.73 -1.77 9.83
C TYR A 202 11.82 -1.54 11.04
N ASN A 203 11.68 -2.56 11.87
CA ASN A 203 11.02 -2.44 13.16
C ASN A 203 12.08 -2.34 14.28
N GLY A 204 12.41 -1.12 14.65
CA GLY A 204 13.32 -0.83 15.76
C GLY A 204 12.59 -0.57 17.09
N SER A 205 11.31 -0.93 17.18
CA SER A 205 10.54 -0.84 18.43
C SER A 205 10.53 -2.18 19.19
N ASP A 206 10.08 -2.16 20.43
CA ASP A 206 9.94 -3.35 21.27
C ASP A 206 8.65 -4.13 21.01
N ASP A 207 7.78 -3.59 20.18
CA ASP A 207 6.46 -4.15 19.81
C ASP A 207 6.39 -4.55 18.33
N ASP A 208 5.46 -5.45 18.01
CA ASP A 208 5.14 -5.74 16.61
C ASP A 208 4.68 -4.50 15.87
N ARG A 209 5.24 -4.29 14.67
CA ARG A 209 4.76 -3.31 13.72
C ARG A 209 3.69 -3.95 12.84
N ILE A 210 2.48 -3.37 12.83
CA ILE A 210 1.36 -3.87 12.03
C ILE A 210 0.90 -2.79 11.05
N VAL A 211 0.72 -3.20 9.80
CA VAL A 211 0.26 -2.31 8.75
C VAL A 211 -0.83 -2.97 7.91
N LEU A 212 -1.68 -2.15 7.30
CA LEU A 212 -2.50 -2.56 6.17
C LEU A 212 -1.86 -2.07 4.89
N ASP A 213 -1.84 -2.93 3.92
CA ASP A 213 -1.43 -2.66 2.55
C ASP A 213 -2.66 -2.80 1.66
N ILE A 214 -3.03 -1.69 1.01
CA ILE A 214 -4.27 -1.58 0.24
C ILE A 214 -3.94 -1.21 -1.19
N SER A 215 -4.34 -2.06 -2.12
CA SER A 215 -4.38 -1.74 -3.54
C SER A 215 -5.82 -1.38 -3.92
N ALA A 216 -6.00 -0.23 -4.55
CA ALA A 216 -7.32 0.28 -4.92
C ALA A 216 -7.29 1.02 -6.27
N ASN A 217 -8.48 1.26 -6.83
CA ASN A 217 -8.66 2.13 -7.99
C ASN A 217 -8.55 3.60 -7.57
N LEU A 218 -7.35 4.14 -7.62
CA LEU A 218 -7.07 5.51 -7.18
C LEU A 218 -7.73 6.59 -8.06
N LYS A 219 -8.27 6.20 -9.23
CA LYS A 219 -9.01 7.10 -10.12
C LYS A 219 -10.52 7.16 -9.82
N SER A 220 -10.98 6.36 -8.87
CA SER A 220 -12.37 6.50 -8.42
C SER A 220 -12.60 7.88 -7.80
N LYS A 221 -13.81 8.40 -7.95
CA LYS A 221 -14.15 9.75 -7.50
C LYS A 221 -13.79 9.98 -6.03
N ASN A 222 -14.19 9.06 -5.16
CA ASN A 222 -14.00 9.21 -3.72
C ASN A 222 -12.51 9.25 -3.34
N ILE A 223 -11.70 8.36 -3.91
CA ILE A 223 -10.28 8.25 -3.59
C ILE A 223 -9.51 9.43 -4.20
N SER A 224 -9.82 9.81 -5.44
CA SER A 224 -9.15 10.94 -6.09
C SER A 224 -9.42 12.26 -5.39
N GLU A 225 -10.62 12.49 -4.86
CA GLU A 225 -10.95 13.67 -4.05
C GLU A 225 -10.13 13.72 -2.76
N VAL A 226 -9.93 12.58 -2.08
CA VAL A 226 -9.07 12.50 -0.89
C VAL A 226 -7.61 12.82 -1.25
N ILE A 227 -7.10 12.27 -2.34
CA ILE A 227 -5.72 12.51 -2.79
C ILE A 227 -5.53 13.99 -3.12
N GLN A 228 -6.44 14.59 -3.89
CA GLN A 228 -6.39 16.01 -4.25
C GLN A 228 -6.37 16.92 -3.02
N ARG A 229 -7.31 16.70 -2.08
CA ARG A 229 -7.38 17.47 -0.83
C ARG A 229 -6.10 17.34 -0.02
N SER A 230 -5.59 16.12 0.15
CA SER A 230 -4.37 15.84 0.90
C SER A 230 -3.16 16.54 0.29
N PHE A 231 -3.11 16.60 -1.03
CA PHE A 231 -2.06 17.27 -1.76
C PHE A 231 -2.14 18.78 -1.59
N ILE A 232 -3.32 19.37 -1.73
CA ILE A 232 -3.55 20.80 -1.52
C ILE A 232 -3.12 21.19 -0.11
N ASN A 233 -3.58 20.47 0.92
CA ASN A 233 -3.26 20.76 2.31
C ASN A 233 -1.76 20.66 2.64
N LYS A 234 -1.01 19.88 1.89
CA LYS A 234 0.45 19.76 2.07
C LYS A 234 1.21 21.00 1.57
N PHE A 235 0.66 21.73 0.61
CA PHE A 235 1.35 22.83 -0.09
C PHE A 235 0.68 24.20 0.13
N SER A 236 -0.47 24.26 0.82
CA SER A 236 -1.10 25.47 1.29
C SER A 236 -0.48 25.94 2.61
#